data_6a72ae6e3775d149b0fb6b1e6286df4f
#
_entry.id   6a72ae6e3775d149b0fb6b1e6286df4f
#
_cell.length_a   1.000
_cell.length_b   1.000
_cell.length_c   1.000
_cell.angle_alpha   90.00
_cell.angle_beta   90.00
_cell.angle_gamma   90.00
#
_symmetry.space_group_name_H-M   'P 1'
#
loop_
_entity.id
_entity.type
_entity.pdbx_description
1 polymer ?
#
loop_
_entity_poly.entity_id
_entity_poly.type
_entity_poly.pdbx_seq_one_letter_code
_entity_poly.pdbx_strand_id
1 'polypeptide(L)'
;MQGPRAQADRKIYSNEIIKNIDNHENIKVVEDTVKKIIIEKNIVKGLECINGLIINCKSVILTTGTFLGGIIHLGKTQTPAGRINEPAVNGLTKNFKALGLKTGRLKTGTPPRILT
;
A
#
# COMPACT_ATOMS: atom_id res chain seq x y z
N MET A 1 -6.73 9.29 -26.72
CA MET A 1 -5.30 9.33 -26.38
C MET A 1 -4.85 7.90 -26.14
N GLN A 2 -4.12 7.30 -27.07
CA GLN A 2 -3.52 5.97 -26.89
C GLN A 2 -2.16 6.17 -26.24
N GLY A 3 -2.08 5.97 -24.94
CA GLY A 3 -0.79 5.89 -24.24
C GLY A 3 -0.19 4.48 -24.36
N PRO A 4 1.12 4.32 -24.19
CA PRO A 4 1.75 3.01 -24.17
C PRO A 4 1.23 2.22 -22.95
N ARG A 5 0.34 1.26 -23.20
CA ARG A 5 -0.25 0.42 -22.17
C ARG A 5 -0.20 -1.04 -22.63
N ALA A 6 0.38 -1.89 -21.80
CA ALA A 6 0.32 -3.33 -21.98
C ALA A 6 -0.66 -3.92 -20.96
N GLN A 7 -1.43 -4.91 -21.40
CA GLN A 7 -2.21 -5.78 -20.52
C GLN A 7 -1.46 -7.11 -20.41
N ALA A 8 -1.18 -7.52 -19.17
CA ALA A 8 -0.52 -8.77 -18.89
C ALA A 8 -1.42 -9.65 -18.01
N ASP A 9 -1.24 -10.97 -18.12
CA ASP A 9 -1.83 -11.89 -17.15
C ASP A 9 -1.30 -11.57 -15.75
N ARG A 10 -2.22 -11.32 -14.82
CA ARG A 10 -1.89 -10.86 -13.47
C ARG A 10 -1.03 -11.86 -12.71
N LYS A 11 -1.32 -13.16 -12.87
CA LYS A 11 -0.61 -14.22 -12.15
C LYS A 11 0.80 -14.42 -12.69
N ILE A 12 0.93 -14.43 -14.01
CA ILE A 12 2.24 -14.57 -14.68
C ILE A 12 3.12 -13.37 -14.33
N TYR A 13 2.59 -12.14 -14.44
CA TYR A 13 3.32 -10.93 -14.10
C TYR A 13 3.78 -10.92 -12.64
N SER A 14 2.87 -11.22 -11.70
CA SER A 14 3.19 -11.26 -10.27
C SER A 14 4.29 -12.27 -9.95
N ASN A 15 4.19 -13.48 -10.51
CA ASN A 15 5.18 -14.53 -10.28
C ASN A 15 6.57 -14.14 -10.81
N GLU A 16 6.64 -13.47 -11.96
CA GLU A 16 7.91 -13.04 -12.53
C GLU A 16 8.55 -11.93 -11.68
N ILE A 17 7.76 -10.98 -11.19
CA ILE A 17 8.26 -9.93 -10.28
C ILE A 17 8.76 -10.52 -8.96
N ILE A 18 8.01 -11.45 -8.35
CA ILE A 18 8.42 -12.14 -7.11
C ILE A 18 9.76 -12.84 -7.34
N LYS A 19 9.89 -13.59 -8.42
CA LYS A 19 11.12 -14.31 -8.78
C LYS A 19 12.34 -13.38 -8.93
N ASN A 20 12.14 -12.22 -9.57
CA ASN A 20 13.19 -11.21 -9.71
C ASN A 20 13.60 -10.61 -8.36
N ILE A 21 12.65 -10.39 -7.46
CA ILE A 21 12.91 -9.87 -6.12
C ILE A 21 13.63 -10.91 -5.26
N ASP A 22 13.16 -12.16 -5.25
CA ASP A 22 13.70 -13.24 -4.42
C ASP A 22 15.14 -13.63 -4.84
N ASN A 23 15.46 -13.49 -6.12
CA ASN A 23 16.80 -13.75 -6.65
C ASN A 23 17.79 -12.60 -6.46
N HIS A 24 17.35 -11.46 -5.92
CA HIS A 24 18.22 -10.30 -5.77
C HIS A 24 18.88 -10.27 -4.40
N GLU A 25 20.19 -10.47 -4.35
CA GLU A 25 20.97 -10.59 -3.11
C GLU A 25 20.88 -9.41 -2.13
N ASN A 26 20.60 -8.19 -2.63
CA ASN A 26 20.50 -6.98 -1.83
C ASN A 26 19.07 -6.64 -1.42
N ILE A 27 18.11 -7.51 -1.68
CA ILE A 27 16.69 -7.32 -1.31
C ILE A 27 16.32 -8.34 -0.25
N LYS A 28 15.75 -7.86 0.85
CA LYS A 28 15.13 -8.70 1.87
C LYS A 28 13.64 -8.41 1.93
N VAL A 29 12.83 -9.39 1.62
CA VAL A 29 11.37 -9.29 1.74
C VAL A 29 10.95 -9.58 3.18
N VAL A 30 10.13 -8.70 3.74
CA VAL A 30 9.50 -8.87 5.05
C VAL A 30 8.00 -8.71 4.86
N GLU A 31 7.26 -9.79 5.06
CA GLU A 31 5.79 -9.77 4.98
C GLU A 31 5.22 -9.32 6.32
N ASP A 32 4.91 -8.03 6.42
CA ASP A 32 4.28 -7.45 7.60
C ASP A 32 3.53 -6.16 7.23
N THR A 33 2.72 -5.66 8.16
CA THR A 33 1.98 -4.41 7.99
C THR A 33 2.68 -3.28 8.74
N VAL A 34 3.07 -2.24 8.01
CA VAL A 34 3.69 -1.06 8.60
C VAL A 34 2.66 -0.23 9.36
N LYS A 35 2.91 -0.01 10.64
CA LYS A 35 2.10 0.78 11.57
C LYS A 35 2.46 2.27 11.54
N LYS A 36 3.74 2.58 11.58
CA LYS A 36 4.24 3.96 11.53
C LYS A 36 5.68 4.06 11.03
N ILE A 37 6.04 5.26 10.57
CA ILE A 37 7.42 5.66 10.28
C ILE A 37 7.97 6.32 11.55
N ILE A 38 9.18 5.93 11.95
CA ILE A 38 9.89 6.49 13.10
C ILE A 38 10.77 7.63 12.60
N ILE A 39 10.49 8.84 13.10
CA ILE A 39 11.26 10.05 12.77
C ILE A 39 11.72 10.70 14.06
N GLU A 40 13.00 11.03 14.13
CA GLU A 40 13.61 11.76 15.23
C GLU A 40 14.39 12.94 14.67
N LYS A 41 14.16 14.13 15.19
CA LYS A 41 14.82 15.38 14.76
C LYS A 41 14.78 15.58 13.24
N ASN A 42 13.62 15.32 12.62
CA ASN A 42 13.38 15.37 11.18
C ASN A 42 14.20 14.37 10.33
N ILE A 43 14.74 13.34 10.95
CA ILE A 43 15.49 12.28 10.27
C ILE A 43 14.72 10.97 10.40
N VAL A 44 14.54 10.26 9.30
CA VAL A 44 13.97 8.90 9.30
C VAL A 44 14.93 7.97 10.03
N LYS A 45 14.43 7.23 11.00
CA LYS A 45 15.15 6.21 11.77
C LYS A 45 14.73 4.80 11.41
N GLY A 46 13.49 4.62 11.03
CA GLY A 46 12.99 3.29 10.70
C GLY A 46 11.48 3.21 10.54
N LEU A 47 11.00 2.00 10.60
CA LEU A 47 9.59 1.62 10.55
C LEU A 47 9.23 0.78 11.78
N GLU A 48 8.03 0.92 12.29
CA GLU A 48 7.42 -0.01 13.24
C GLU A 48 6.29 -0.76 12.54
N CYS A 49 6.34 -2.07 12.60
CA CYS A 49 5.31 -2.97 12.09
C CYS A 49 4.27 -3.30 13.17
N ILE A 50 3.12 -3.85 12.76
CA ILE A 50 2.02 -4.18 13.69
C ILE A 50 2.47 -5.22 14.72
N ASN A 51 3.27 -6.19 14.32
CA ASN A 51 3.78 -7.25 15.19
C ASN A 51 4.90 -6.78 16.14
N GLY A 52 5.20 -5.49 16.18
CA GLY A 52 6.24 -4.92 17.03
C GLY A 52 7.65 -4.97 16.43
N LEU A 53 7.83 -5.52 15.23
CA LEU A 53 9.10 -5.51 14.53
C LEU A 53 9.51 -4.07 14.19
N ILE A 54 10.74 -3.71 14.52
CA ILE A 54 11.34 -2.42 14.17
C ILE A 54 12.40 -2.68 13.10
N ILE A 55 12.25 -1.99 11.97
CA ILE A 55 13.20 -2.04 10.86
C ILE A 55 13.92 -0.69 10.80
N ASN A 56 15.21 -0.68 11.12
CA ASN A 56 16.02 0.53 11.02
C ASN A 56 16.38 0.82 9.56
N CYS A 57 16.16 2.06 9.12
CA CYS A 57 16.49 2.49 7.76
C CYS A 57 16.78 3.99 7.70
N LYS A 58 17.51 4.41 6.68
CA LYS A 58 17.85 5.82 6.44
C LYS A 58 16.82 6.55 5.60
N SER A 59 16.03 5.81 4.82
CA SER A 59 14.98 6.34 3.95
C SER A 59 13.85 5.35 3.79
N VAL A 60 12.66 5.85 3.45
CA VAL A 60 11.45 5.05 3.22
C VAL A 60 10.82 5.48 1.90
N ILE A 61 10.52 4.51 1.06
CA ILE A 61 9.75 4.72 -0.17
C ILE A 61 8.35 4.16 0.03
N LEU A 62 7.34 4.99 -0.16
CA LEU A 62 5.94 4.63 0.01
C LEU A 62 5.33 4.21 -1.33
N THR A 63 4.88 2.97 -1.42
CA THR A 63 4.23 2.41 -2.61
C THR A 63 2.88 1.77 -2.24
N THR A 64 2.11 2.46 -1.40
CA THR A 64 0.91 1.95 -0.74
C THR A 64 -0.30 1.72 -1.67
N GLY A 65 -0.19 2.11 -2.93
CA GLY A 65 -1.29 2.00 -3.87
C GLY A 65 -2.52 2.82 -3.45
N THR A 66 -3.71 2.32 -3.74
CA THR A 66 -4.99 3.01 -3.49
C THR A 66 -5.69 2.57 -2.20
N PHE A 67 -5.10 1.68 -1.41
CA PHE A 67 -5.78 1.04 -0.26
C PHE A 67 -5.42 1.64 1.10
N LEU A 68 -4.56 2.63 1.12
CA LEU A 68 -4.18 3.30 2.36
C LEU A 68 -5.38 4.02 2.99
N GLY A 69 -5.86 3.53 4.14
CA GLY A 69 -7.07 4.01 4.78
C GLY A 69 -8.30 3.94 3.87
N GLY A 70 -8.37 2.92 3.00
CA GLY A 70 -9.42 2.76 2.02
C GLY A 70 -10.78 2.50 2.66
N ILE A 71 -11.84 2.96 1.98
CA ILE A 71 -13.24 2.67 2.32
C ILE A 71 -13.93 2.21 1.05
N ILE A 72 -14.56 1.04 1.11
CA ILE A 72 -15.40 0.52 0.03
C ILE A 72 -16.83 0.99 0.26
N HIS A 73 -17.44 1.49 -0.79
CA HIS A 73 -18.85 1.87 -0.81
C HIS A 73 -19.63 0.87 -1.66
N LEU A 74 -20.59 0.19 -1.05
CA LEU A 74 -21.55 -0.71 -1.69
C LEU A 74 -22.96 -0.18 -1.41
N GLY A 75 -23.51 0.59 -2.34
CA GLY A 75 -24.75 1.32 -2.11
C GLY A 75 -24.58 2.29 -0.95
N LYS A 76 -25.38 2.12 0.11
CA LYS A 76 -25.31 2.94 1.34
C LYS A 76 -24.32 2.39 2.38
N THR A 77 -23.82 1.17 2.19
CA THR A 77 -22.92 0.52 3.16
C THR A 77 -21.48 0.96 2.90
N GLN A 78 -20.79 1.33 3.98
CA GLN A 78 -19.37 1.71 3.97
C GLN A 78 -18.58 0.70 4.80
N THR A 79 -17.54 0.12 4.21
CA THR A 79 -16.68 -0.85 4.90
C THR A 79 -15.23 -0.40 4.79
N PRO A 80 -14.52 -0.24 5.92
CA PRO A 80 -13.08 0.01 5.89
C PRO A 80 -12.36 -1.20 5.27
N ALA A 81 -11.91 -1.06 4.04
CA ALA A 81 -11.19 -2.10 3.32
C ALA A 81 -10.45 -1.51 2.12
N GLY A 82 -9.43 -2.19 1.64
CA GLY A 82 -8.76 -1.83 0.40
C GLY A 82 -9.43 -2.49 -0.82
N ARG A 83 -9.76 -3.75 -0.71
CA ARG A 83 -10.49 -4.57 -1.68
C ARG A 83 -11.45 -5.49 -0.93
N ILE A 84 -12.44 -6.04 -1.61
CA ILE A 84 -13.32 -7.07 -1.00
C ILE A 84 -12.43 -8.21 -0.47
N ASN A 85 -12.60 -8.54 0.81
CA ASN A 85 -11.84 -9.54 1.56
C ASN A 85 -10.36 -9.16 1.87
N GLU A 86 -9.95 -7.93 1.67
CA GLU A 86 -8.63 -7.45 2.09
C GLU A 86 -8.78 -6.36 3.18
N PRO A 87 -8.07 -6.46 4.31
CA PRO A 87 -8.16 -5.48 5.38
C PRO A 87 -7.64 -4.10 4.94
N ALA A 88 -8.20 -3.03 5.50
CA ALA A 88 -7.67 -1.69 5.29
C ALA A 88 -6.41 -1.46 6.12
N VAL A 89 -5.41 -0.82 5.56
CA VAL A 89 -4.20 -0.37 6.28
C VAL A 89 -4.51 0.96 6.97
N ASN A 90 -4.92 0.93 8.24
CA ASN A 90 -5.45 2.13 8.95
C ASN A 90 -4.44 2.84 9.82
N GLY A 91 -3.30 2.58 10.08
CA GLY A 91 -2.38 3.28 11.00
C GLY A 91 -1.60 4.41 10.35
N LEU A 92 -1.09 4.13 9.17
CA LEU A 92 -0.08 4.95 8.50
C LEU A 92 -0.60 6.34 8.09
N THR A 93 -1.88 6.48 7.71
CA THR A 93 -2.47 7.79 7.37
C THR A 93 -2.46 8.75 8.56
N LYS A 94 -2.72 8.26 9.78
CA LYS A 94 -2.65 9.08 11.00
C LYS A 94 -1.21 9.52 11.26
N ASN A 95 -0.26 8.63 11.06
CA ASN A 95 1.16 8.92 11.20
C ASN A 95 1.61 10.02 10.22
N PHE A 96 1.20 9.95 8.95
CA PHE A 96 1.52 10.99 7.97
C PHE A 96 0.98 12.36 8.36
N LYS A 97 -0.25 12.43 8.85
CA LYS A 97 -0.82 13.69 9.35
C LYS A 97 -0.03 14.24 10.54
N ALA A 98 0.36 13.39 11.47
CA ALA A 98 1.18 13.77 12.62
C ALA A 98 2.58 14.27 12.20
N LEU A 99 3.09 13.81 11.06
CA LEU A 99 4.34 14.27 10.46
C LEU A 99 4.18 15.56 9.63
N GLY A 100 2.98 16.18 9.62
CA GLY A 100 2.70 17.40 8.87
C GLY A 100 2.48 17.20 7.37
N LEU A 101 2.40 15.97 6.88
CA LEU A 101 2.12 15.70 5.47
C LEU A 101 0.64 15.96 5.17
N LYS A 102 0.37 16.76 4.13
CA LYS A 102 -0.98 16.98 3.65
C LYS A 102 -1.50 15.71 2.99
N THR A 103 -2.61 15.20 3.48
CA THR A 103 -3.26 14.01 2.93
C THR A 103 -4.65 14.37 2.42
N GLY A 104 -5.03 13.82 1.28
CA GLY A 104 -6.36 13.95 0.69
C GLY A 104 -6.97 12.59 0.40
N ARG A 105 -8.24 12.56 0.05
CA ARG A 105 -8.93 11.35 -0.40
C ARG A 105 -9.27 11.46 -1.87
N LEU A 106 -8.96 10.42 -2.62
CA LEU A 106 -9.34 10.27 -4.00
C LEU A 106 -10.35 9.13 -4.12
N LYS A 107 -11.26 9.27 -5.08
CA LYS A 107 -12.21 8.22 -5.42
C LYS A 107 -11.64 7.39 -6.58
N THR A 108 -11.67 6.07 -6.46
CA THR A 108 -11.50 5.16 -7.59
C THR A 108 -12.87 4.58 -7.94
N GLY A 109 -13.18 4.50 -9.22
CA GLY A 109 -14.42 3.90 -9.71
C GLY A 109 -14.17 2.55 -10.35
N THR A 110 -15.00 1.56 -10.02
CA THR A 110 -15.05 0.29 -10.76
C THR A 110 -16.18 0.41 -11.77
N PRO A 111 -15.95 0.19 -13.07
CA PRO A 111 -17.02 0.16 -14.04
C PRO A 111 -18.03 -0.96 -13.73
N PRO A 112 -19.33 -0.77 -14.02
CA PRO A 112 -20.33 -1.79 -13.78
C PRO A 112 -20.01 -3.04 -14.60
N ARG A 113 -20.24 -4.22 -14.01
CA ARG A 113 -20.16 -5.49 -14.71
C ARG A 113 -21.56 -5.81 -15.21
N ILE A 114 -21.68 -6.03 -16.51
CA ILE A 114 -22.91 -6.43 -17.16
C ILE A 114 -22.86 -7.95 -17.31
N LEU A 115 -23.95 -8.63 -16.95
CA LEU A 115 -24.13 -10.05 -17.28
C LEU A 115 -24.44 -10.11 -18.77
N THR A 116 -23.64 -10.83 -19.53
CA THR A 116 -23.88 -11.18 -20.93
C THR A 116 -24.63 -12.49 -21.00
#